data_d3c12d7bb210949d421a5775131287d2
#
_entry.id   d3c12d7bb210949d421a5775131287d2
#
_cell.length_a   1.000
_cell.length_b   1.000
_cell.length_c   1.000
_cell.angle_alpha   90.00
_cell.angle_beta   90.00
_cell.angle_gamma   90.00
#
_symmetry.space_group_name_H-M   'P 1'
#
loop_
_entity.id
_entity.type
_entity.pdbx_description
1 polymer ?
#
loop_
_entity_poly.entity_id
_entity_poly.type
_entity_poly.pdbx_seq_one_letter_code
_entity_poly.pdbx_strand_id
1 'polypeptide(L)'
;MKNNIMYYYNIRIDNITQNNNNYYFTINNDNYCFTIYTRDIKESNEIYKLNKYMLSSNILVHEIIPNKDNYVVTIINNIPYILYKIYINKNKKLTINELTYLSNYTYQVDKILTRNNWNILWSNKIDYFEYQINQMGKKYPILVDTFAYFTGLAENAISYVKYTTLETQIETSDNPVISHRKINNTIESLYNPLNIILDHKSRDIAEYIKLSFLNKNTNIYQELDSYFSNNYYSEYGLRLLYARIIYPSFYFDMYEQIIQGLRKESDLLNIVTLLDDYELYLKEMYYYLKKYHNIPEIDWITKK
;
A
#
# COMPACT_ATOMS: atom_id res chain seq x y z
N MET A 1 -21.80 -14.60 -14.73
CA MET A 1 -21.43 -14.29 -13.34
C MET A 1 -22.66 -14.11 -12.43
N LYS A 2 -23.69 -13.36 -12.81
CA LYS A 2 -24.91 -13.11 -11.99
C LYS A 2 -25.48 -14.38 -11.34
N ASN A 3 -25.74 -15.42 -12.12
CA ASN A 3 -26.31 -16.69 -11.62
C ASN A 3 -25.38 -17.39 -10.61
N ASN A 4 -24.07 -17.31 -10.80
CA ASN A 4 -23.11 -17.88 -9.85
C ASN A 4 -23.17 -17.15 -8.51
N ILE A 5 -23.19 -15.81 -8.52
CA ILE A 5 -23.30 -15.02 -7.29
C ILE A 5 -24.60 -15.37 -6.56
N MET A 6 -25.73 -15.38 -7.27
CA MET A 6 -27.03 -15.73 -6.69
C MET A 6 -27.01 -17.13 -6.06
N TYR A 7 -26.38 -18.10 -6.70
CA TYR A 7 -26.27 -19.48 -6.19
C TYR A 7 -25.40 -19.59 -4.95
N TYR A 8 -24.18 -19.02 -5.00
CA TYR A 8 -23.23 -19.20 -3.91
C TYR A 8 -23.56 -18.36 -2.67
N TYR A 9 -24.24 -17.24 -2.82
CA TYR A 9 -24.59 -16.35 -1.70
C TYR A 9 -26.06 -16.42 -1.29
N ASN A 10 -26.86 -17.24 -1.97
CA ASN A 10 -28.30 -17.39 -1.75
C ASN A 10 -29.04 -16.03 -1.73
N ILE A 11 -28.75 -15.19 -2.71
CA ILE A 11 -29.30 -13.82 -2.85
C ILE A 11 -29.97 -13.64 -4.20
N ARG A 12 -30.95 -12.76 -4.28
CA ARG A 12 -31.56 -12.34 -5.54
C ARG A 12 -30.96 -11.03 -6.02
N ILE A 13 -30.51 -11.00 -7.26
CA ILE A 13 -29.93 -9.81 -7.90
C ILE A 13 -30.81 -9.46 -9.11
N ASP A 14 -31.34 -8.24 -9.15
CA ASP A 14 -32.12 -7.79 -10.30
C ASP A 14 -31.19 -7.28 -11.42
N ASN A 15 -30.28 -6.39 -11.11
CA ASN A 15 -29.32 -5.82 -12.04
C ASN A 15 -27.88 -5.96 -11.54
N ILE A 16 -26.95 -6.18 -12.48
CA ILE A 16 -25.51 -6.24 -12.19
C ILE A 16 -24.77 -5.42 -13.23
N THR A 17 -23.83 -4.60 -12.81
CA THR A 17 -22.92 -3.85 -13.66
C THR A 17 -21.52 -4.41 -13.52
N GLN A 18 -20.80 -4.51 -14.63
CA GLN A 18 -19.41 -4.95 -14.65
C GLN A 18 -18.50 -3.77 -15.00
N ASN A 19 -17.48 -3.58 -14.19
CA ASN A 19 -16.38 -2.66 -14.48
C ASN A 19 -15.06 -3.40 -14.25
N ASN A 20 -14.31 -3.66 -15.32
CA ASN A 20 -13.16 -4.55 -15.33
C ASN A 20 -13.53 -5.95 -14.74
N ASN A 21 -12.81 -6.36 -13.68
CA ASN A 21 -13.03 -7.62 -12.98
C ASN A 21 -13.99 -7.50 -11.77
N ASN A 22 -14.62 -6.34 -11.60
CA ASN A 22 -15.54 -6.08 -10.51
C ASN A 22 -16.99 -6.12 -10.98
N TYR A 23 -17.85 -6.76 -10.22
CA TYR A 23 -19.28 -6.86 -10.45
C TYR A 23 -20.02 -6.14 -9.33
N TYR A 24 -20.75 -5.08 -9.69
CA TYR A 24 -21.49 -4.23 -8.74
C TYR A 24 -22.98 -4.49 -8.86
N PHE A 25 -23.65 -4.56 -7.73
CA PHE A 25 -25.12 -4.71 -7.66
C PHE A 25 -25.65 -4.16 -6.34
N THR A 26 -26.98 -3.96 -6.28
CA THR A 26 -27.66 -3.44 -5.10
C THR A 26 -28.71 -4.45 -4.65
N ILE A 27 -28.83 -4.64 -3.32
CA ILE A 27 -29.88 -5.41 -2.67
C ILE A 27 -30.40 -4.58 -1.50
N ASN A 28 -31.70 -4.32 -1.44
CA ASN A 28 -32.34 -3.57 -0.35
C ASN A 28 -31.64 -2.22 -0.04
N ASN A 29 -31.27 -1.48 -1.08
CA ASN A 29 -30.50 -0.22 -1.03
C ASN A 29 -29.04 -0.33 -0.56
N ASP A 30 -28.54 -1.51 -0.26
CA ASP A 30 -27.13 -1.75 0.03
C ASP A 30 -26.36 -2.07 -1.25
N ASN A 31 -25.17 -1.49 -1.39
CA ASN A 31 -24.30 -1.72 -2.54
C ASN A 31 -23.29 -2.83 -2.24
N TYR A 32 -23.07 -3.68 -3.22
CA TYR A 32 -22.14 -4.81 -3.14
C TYR A 32 -21.16 -4.81 -4.28
N CYS A 33 -19.96 -5.33 -4.01
CA CYS A 33 -18.94 -5.62 -5.01
C CYS A 33 -18.52 -7.08 -4.90
N PHE A 34 -18.61 -7.81 -6.01
CA PHE A 34 -18.05 -9.13 -6.18
C PHE A 34 -16.83 -9.03 -7.09
N THR A 35 -15.64 -9.42 -6.59
CA THR A 35 -14.38 -9.19 -7.28
C THR A 35 -13.44 -10.38 -7.14
N ILE A 36 -12.41 -10.44 -7.99
CA ILE A 36 -11.35 -11.44 -7.86
C ILE A 36 -10.60 -11.24 -6.53
N TYR A 37 -10.39 -12.33 -5.80
CA TYR A 37 -9.54 -12.35 -4.62
C TYR A 37 -8.07 -12.41 -5.04
N THR A 38 -7.34 -11.32 -4.85
CA THR A 38 -5.97 -11.11 -5.36
C THR A 38 -4.87 -11.41 -4.34
N ARG A 39 -5.21 -12.07 -3.21
CA ARG A 39 -4.27 -12.42 -2.16
C ARG A 39 -4.09 -13.94 -2.04
N ASP A 40 -3.13 -14.39 -1.24
CA ASP A 40 -3.03 -15.82 -0.92
C ASP A 40 -4.31 -16.28 -0.20
N ILE A 41 -4.90 -17.38 -0.67
CA ILE A 41 -6.13 -17.94 -0.08
C ILE A 41 -5.93 -18.26 1.41
N LYS A 42 -4.71 -18.59 1.82
CA LYS A 42 -4.37 -18.84 3.22
C LYS A 42 -4.61 -17.62 4.13
N GLU A 43 -4.56 -16.40 3.59
CA GLU A 43 -4.82 -15.18 4.32
C GLU A 43 -6.32 -14.89 4.52
N SER A 44 -7.20 -15.56 3.78
CA SER A 44 -8.63 -15.21 3.69
C SER A 44 -9.36 -15.19 5.03
N ASN A 45 -9.11 -16.19 5.86
CA ASN A 45 -9.75 -16.28 7.18
C ASN A 45 -9.25 -15.19 8.14
N GLU A 46 -7.96 -14.87 8.10
CA GLU A 46 -7.40 -13.83 8.97
C GLU A 46 -7.85 -12.43 8.53
N ILE A 47 -7.95 -12.19 7.22
CA ILE A 47 -8.56 -10.95 6.69
C ILE A 47 -10.02 -10.82 7.15
N TYR A 48 -10.77 -11.90 7.13
CA TYR A 48 -12.16 -11.89 7.59
C TYR A 48 -12.27 -11.61 9.08
N LYS A 49 -11.43 -12.21 9.92
CA LYS A 49 -11.38 -11.92 11.35
C LYS A 49 -11.03 -10.46 11.62
N LEU A 50 -9.99 -9.93 10.93
CA LEU A 50 -9.61 -8.52 11.04
C LEU A 50 -10.74 -7.60 10.58
N ASN A 51 -11.43 -7.94 9.48
CA ASN A 51 -12.57 -7.19 8.99
C ASN A 51 -13.71 -7.13 10.01
N LYS A 52 -14.04 -8.25 10.66
CA LYS A 52 -15.04 -8.30 11.73
C LYS A 52 -14.62 -7.47 12.95
N TYR A 53 -13.36 -7.54 13.35
CA TYR A 53 -12.83 -6.69 14.42
C TYR A 53 -12.97 -5.20 14.10
N MET A 54 -12.58 -4.79 12.88
CA MET A 54 -12.71 -3.39 12.46
C MET A 54 -14.15 -2.91 12.54
N LEU A 55 -15.11 -3.70 12.02
CA LEU A 55 -16.52 -3.37 12.07
C LEU A 55 -17.05 -3.27 13.51
N SER A 56 -16.68 -4.21 14.37
CA SER A 56 -17.08 -4.20 15.79
C SER A 56 -16.48 -3.03 16.59
N SER A 57 -15.33 -2.52 16.14
CA SER A 57 -14.63 -1.36 16.71
C SER A 57 -15.08 -0.02 16.07
N ASN A 58 -16.12 -0.03 15.25
CA ASN A 58 -16.59 1.13 14.47
C ASN A 58 -15.54 1.73 13.52
N ILE A 59 -14.57 0.91 13.10
CA ILE A 59 -13.61 1.31 12.09
C ILE A 59 -14.24 1.07 10.71
N LEU A 60 -14.30 2.14 9.91
CA LEU A 60 -14.89 2.07 8.57
C LEU A 60 -14.07 1.13 7.66
N VAL A 61 -14.73 0.09 7.18
CA VAL A 61 -14.22 -0.87 6.20
C VAL A 61 -15.41 -1.49 5.46
N HIS A 62 -15.23 -1.89 4.21
CA HIS A 62 -16.25 -2.67 3.51
C HIS A 62 -16.39 -4.04 4.16
N GLU A 63 -17.62 -4.50 4.37
CA GLU A 63 -17.90 -5.75 5.08
C GLU A 63 -17.76 -6.95 4.15
N ILE A 64 -16.90 -7.88 4.49
CA ILE A 64 -16.77 -9.16 3.80
C ILE A 64 -17.99 -10.03 4.11
N ILE A 65 -18.62 -10.54 3.05
CA ILE A 65 -19.77 -11.44 3.14
C ILE A 65 -19.32 -12.85 2.73
N PRO A 66 -19.29 -13.81 3.65
CA PRO A 66 -19.04 -15.22 3.33
C PRO A 66 -20.15 -15.79 2.43
N ASN A 67 -19.82 -16.83 1.67
CA ASN A 67 -20.81 -17.54 0.89
C ASN A 67 -21.73 -18.42 1.78
N LYS A 68 -22.74 -19.06 1.17
CA LYS A 68 -23.71 -19.91 1.89
C LYS A 68 -23.11 -21.08 2.68
N ASP A 69 -21.89 -21.50 2.31
CA ASP A 69 -21.15 -22.56 2.97
C ASP A 69 -20.12 -22.00 4.00
N ASN A 70 -20.22 -20.71 4.34
CA ASN A 70 -19.36 -19.95 5.25
C ASN A 70 -17.90 -19.80 4.79
N TYR A 71 -17.60 -19.99 3.52
CA TYR A 71 -16.28 -19.68 2.98
C TYR A 71 -16.16 -18.19 2.60
N VAL A 72 -15.05 -17.58 2.98
CA VAL A 72 -14.72 -16.18 2.67
C VAL A 72 -14.44 -16.01 1.18
N VAL A 73 -13.79 -16.98 0.57
CA VAL A 73 -13.45 -17.01 -0.86
C VAL A 73 -14.31 -18.05 -1.57
N THR A 74 -14.88 -17.66 -2.70
CA THR A 74 -15.69 -18.52 -3.57
C THR A 74 -14.91 -18.81 -4.84
N ILE A 75 -14.68 -20.08 -5.15
CA ILE A 75 -13.96 -20.49 -6.37
C ILE A 75 -14.97 -20.76 -7.50
N ILE A 76 -14.82 -20.01 -8.59
CA ILE A 76 -15.63 -20.17 -9.80
C ILE A 76 -14.69 -20.34 -10.99
N ASN A 77 -14.76 -21.47 -11.68
CA ASN A 77 -13.88 -21.82 -12.81
C ASN A 77 -12.38 -21.64 -12.47
N ASN A 78 -11.95 -22.13 -11.31
CA ASN A 78 -10.60 -22.04 -10.77
C ASN A 78 -10.12 -20.60 -10.45
N ILE A 79 -11.00 -19.61 -10.48
CA ILE A 79 -10.69 -18.23 -10.10
C ILE A 79 -11.32 -17.96 -8.73
N PRO A 80 -10.53 -17.48 -7.75
CA PRO A 80 -11.03 -17.10 -6.44
C PRO A 80 -11.71 -15.73 -6.49
N TYR A 81 -12.88 -15.63 -5.88
CA TYR A 81 -13.66 -14.40 -5.76
C TYR A 81 -14.05 -14.13 -4.31
N ILE A 82 -14.34 -12.86 -4.01
CA ILE A 82 -14.85 -12.41 -2.73
C ILE A 82 -16.01 -11.44 -2.94
N LEU A 83 -16.98 -11.48 -2.02
CA LEU A 83 -18.08 -10.54 -1.95
C LEU A 83 -17.89 -9.62 -0.76
N TYR A 84 -18.08 -8.32 -0.95
CA TYR A 84 -18.19 -7.38 0.17
C TYR A 84 -19.28 -6.33 -0.05
N LYS A 85 -19.89 -5.90 1.05
CA LYS A 85 -20.85 -4.81 1.12
C LYS A 85 -20.09 -3.50 1.19
N ILE A 86 -20.45 -2.52 0.37
CA ILE A 86 -19.80 -1.23 0.25
C ILE A 86 -20.52 -0.23 1.18
N TYR A 87 -19.80 0.29 2.17
CA TYR A 87 -20.32 1.34 3.04
C TYR A 87 -20.00 2.76 2.57
N ILE A 88 -18.93 2.90 1.74
CA ILE A 88 -18.46 4.19 1.26
C ILE A 88 -18.29 4.13 -0.25
N ASN A 89 -19.02 4.98 -0.93
CA ASN A 89 -18.91 5.19 -2.36
C ASN A 89 -18.65 6.68 -2.64
N LYS A 90 -17.54 7.23 -2.10
CA LYS A 90 -17.20 8.63 -2.28
C LYS A 90 -15.75 8.79 -2.69
N ASN A 91 -15.52 9.45 -3.82
CA ASN A 91 -14.21 9.93 -4.30
C ASN A 91 -13.67 11.09 -3.42
N LYS A 92 -13.74 10.97 -2.09
CA LYS A 92 -13.15 11.94 -1.18
C LYS A 92 -11.63 11.81 -1.26
N LYS A 93 -10.93 12.95 -1.35
CA LYS A 93 -9.46 12.99 -1.33
C LYS A 93 -8.96 12.43 -0.01
N LEU A 94 -7.90 11.61 -0.10
CA LEU A 94 -7.18 11.11 1.07
C LEU A 94 -6.48 12.27 1.77
N THR A 95 -6.56 12.33 3.09
CA THR A 95 -5.80 13.24 3.93
C THR A 95 -5.01 12.46 4.99
N ILE A 96 -4.04 13.13 5.61
CA ILE A 96 -3.22 12.51 6.65
C ILE A 96 -4.06 12.11 7.88
N ASN A 97 -5.18 12.79 8.12
CA ASN A 97 -6.06 12.52 9.28
C ASN A 97 -6.72 11.14 9.21
N GLU A 98 -7.15 10.70 8.02
CA GLU A 98 -7.70 9.36 7.84
C GLU A 98 -6.65 8.28 8.15
N LEU A 99 -5.39 8.49 7.76
CA LEU A 99 -4.30 7.57 8.05
C LEU A 99 -3.96 7.55 9.54
N THR A 100 -3.93 8.71 10.18
CA THR A 100 -3.73 8.84 11.63
C THR A 100 -4.78 8.07 12.41
N TYR A 101 -6.05 8.18 12.03
CA TYR A 101 -7.12 7.46 12.69
C TYR A 101 -6.90 5.94 12.67
N LEU A 102 -6.58 5.38 11.50
CA LEU A 102 -6.38 3.95 11.32
C LEU A 102 -5.13 3.42 12.05
N SER A 103 -4.04 4.21 12.07
CA SER A 103 -2.79 3.83 12.73
C SER A 103 -2.87 3.75 14.26
N ASN A 104 -3.96 4.21 14.86
CA ASN A 104 -4.19 4.07 16.30
C ASN A 104 -4.73 2.70 16.71
N TYR A 105 -5.09 1.85 15.75
CA TYR A 105 -5.63 0.54 16.04
C TYR A 105 -4.59 -0.56 15.81
N THR A 106 -4.34 -1.30 16.89
CA THR A 106 -3.55 -2.54 16.84
C THR A 106 -4.49 -3.73 16.87
N TYR A 107 -4.10 -4.80 16.21
CA TYR A 107 -4.83 -6.06 16.25
C TYR A 107 -3.84 -7.22 16.40
N GLN A 108 -4.04 -8.05 17.40
CA GLN A 108 -3.23 -9.25 17.58
C GLN A 108 -3.74 -10.33 16.61
N VAL A 109 -3.01 -10.54 15.54
CA VAL A 109 -3.31 -11.54 14.53
C VAL A 109 -2.15 -12.49 14.39
N ASP A 110 -2.45 -13.62 13.77
CA ASP A 110 -1.45 -14.49 13.17
C ASP A 110 -0.52 -13.67 12.23
N LYS A 111 0.78 -13.93 12.29
CA LYS A 111 1.82 -13.18 11.55
C LYS A 111 1.59 -13.12 10.03
N ILE A 112 0.63 -13.90 9.51
CA ILE A 112 0.36 -14.01 8.07
C ILE A 112 -0.04 -12.67 7.41
N LEU A 113 -0.66 -11.74 8.15
CA LEU A 113 -1.02 -10.41 7.67
C LEU A 113 0.06 -9.35 7.91
N THR A 114 1.11 -9.67 8.67
CA THR A 114 2.17 -8.73 9.05
C THR A 114 3.19 -8.58 7.91
N ARG A 115 3.62 -7.35 7.65
CA ARG A 115 4.54 -6.99 6.54
C ARG A 115 5.70 -6.11 7.03
N ASN A 116 6.33 -6.46 8.14
CA ASN A 116 7.37 -5.66 8.79
C ASN A 116 8.82 -5.98 8.35
N ASN A 117 9.05 -7.01 7.54
CA ASN A 117 10.38 -7.39 7.06
C ASN A 117 10.70 -6.71 5.71
N TRP A 118 10.71 -5.39 5.68
CA TRP A 118 10.84 -4.63 4.42
C TRP A 118 12.13 -4.89 3.69
N ASN A 119 13.27 -5.01 4.38
CA ASN A 119 14.55 -5.31 3.75
C ASN A 119 14.49 -6.61 2.94
N ILE A 120 13.90 -7.68 3.49
CA ILE A 120 13.79 -8.98 2.79
C ILE A 120 12.77 -8.88 1.65
N LEU A 121 11.60 -8.27 1.91
CA LEU A 121 10.55 -8.13 0.91
C LEU A 121 11.01 -7.30 -0.30
N TRP A 122 11.76 -6.23 -0.05
CA TRP A 122 12.27 -5.36 -1.10
C TRP A 122 13.42 -6.02 -1.86
N SER A 123 14.37 -6.68 -1.17
CA SER A 123 15.44 -7.42 -1.84
C SER A 123 14.87 -8.47 -2.80
N ASN A 124 13.98 -9.34 -2.32
CA ASN A 124 13.36 -10.36 -3.17
C ASN A 124 12.62 -9.75 -4.38
N LYS A 125 12.01 -8.57 -4.19
CA LYS A 125 11.32 -7.87 -5.29
C LYS A 125 12.30 -7.32 -6.32
N ILE A 126 13.42 -6.76 -5.88
CA ILE A 126 14.49 -6.26 -6.78
C ILE A 126 15.13 -7.41 -7.54
N ASP A 127 15.51 -8.50 -6.88
CA ASP A 127 16.06 -9.69 -7.52
C ASP A 127 15.13 -10.24 -8.62
N TYR A 128 13.82 -10.26 -8.34
CA TYR A 128 12.81 -10.67 -9.31
C TYR A 128 12.75 -9.72 -10.52
N PHE A 129 12.79 -8.41 -10.29
CA PHE A 129 12.78 -7.43 -11.38
C PHE A 129 14.05 -7.45 -12.21
N GLU A 130 15.22 -7.63 -11.59
CA GLU A 130 16.50 -7.83 -12.31
C GLU A 130 16.44 -9.07 -13.21
N TYR A 131 15.91 -10.16 -12.70
CA TYR A 131 15.69 -11.35 -13.52
C TYR A 131 14.77 -11.05 -14.71
N GLN A 132 13.65 -10.37 -14.49
CA GLN A 132 12.70 -10.02 -15.55
C GLN A 132 13.32 -9.08 -16.61
N ILE A 133 14.05 -8.05 -16.20
CA ILE A 133 14.70 -7.09 -17.11
C ILE A 133 15.73 -7.80 -18.00
N ASN A 134 16.48 -8.73 -17.44
CA ASN A 134 17.44 -9.54 -18.19
C ASN A 134 16.78 -10.41 -19.26
N GLN A 135 15.55 -10.89 -19.02
CA GLN A 135 14.80 -11.71 -19.97
C GLN A 135 14.06 -10.88 -21.04
N MET A 136 13.52 -9.73 -20.68
CA MET A 136 12.57 -8.97 -21.49
C MET A 136 13.07 -7.57 -21.89
N GLY A 137 14.26 -7.17 -21.46
CA GLY A 137 14.76 -5.79 -21.62
C GLY A 137 14.78 -5.29 -23.06
N LYS A 138 15.05 -6.16 -24.04
CA LYS A 138 14.99 -5.78 -25.46
C LYS A 138 13.65 -5.25 -25.91
N LYS A 139 12.56 -5.63 -25.22
CA LYS A 139 11.19 -5.19 -25.52
C LYS A 139 10.88 -3.83 -24.89
N TYR A 140 11.61 -3.46 -23.83
CA TYR A 140 11.32 -2.30 -22.99
C TYR A 140 12.58 -1.45 -22.75
N PRO A 141 13.08 -0.71 -23.76
CA PRO A 141 14.33 0.04 -23.67
C PRO A 141 14.32 1.12 -22.59
N ILE A 142 13.19 1.84 -22.40
CA ILE A 142 13.07 2.89 -21.37
C ILE A 142 13.14 2.28 -19.97
N LEU A 143 12.54 1.09 -19.77
CA LEU A 143 12.66 0.37 -18.50
C LEU A 143 14.12 0.01 -18.22
N VAL A 144 14.86 -0.49 -19.21
CA VAL A 144 16.29 -0.81 -19.08
C VAL A 144 17.10 0.42 -18.70
N ASP A 145 16.90 1.54 -19.40
CA ASP A 145 17.65 2.78 -19.20
C ASP A 145 17.42 3.40 -17.81
N THR A 146 16.19 3.24 -17.26
CA THR A 146 15.82 3.82 -15.96
C THR A 146 16.06 2.89 -14.79
N PHE A 147 16.15 1.58 -15.03
CA PHE A 147 16.13 0.54 -13.99
C PHE A 147 17.27 0.69 -12.98
N ALA A 148 18.49 0.91 -13.44
CA ALA A 148 19.67 1.01 -12.58
C ALA A 148 19.56 2.13 -11.54
N TYR A 149 19.01 3.29 -11.92
CA TYR A 149 18.81 4.41 -11.00
C TYR A 149 17.84 4.05 -9.86
N PHE A 150 16.66 3.53 -10.21
CA PHE A 150 15.64 3.19 -9.23
C PHE A 150 16.00 1.98 -8.37
N THR A 151 16.75 1.03 -8.92
CA THR A 151 17.35 -0.06 -8.16
C THR A 151 18.35 0.48 -7.14
N GLY A 152 19.22 1.42 -7.52
CA GLY A 152 20.15 2.08 -6.59
C GLY A 152 19.43 2.79 -5.43
N LEU A 153 18.31 3.49 -5.70
CA LEU A 153 17.45 4.05 -4.64
C LEU A 153 16.90 2.97 -3.71
N ALA A 154 16.41 1.86 -4.28
CA ALA A 154 15.86 0.76 -3.51
C ALA A 154 16.92 0.08 -2.64
N GLU A 155 18.13 -0.14 -3.14
CA GLU A 155 19.26 -0.71 -2.40
C GLU A 155 19.69 0.20 -1.22
N ASN A 156 19.69 1.51 -1.41
CA ASN A 156 19.90 2.46 -0.32
C ASN A 156 18.82 2.31 0.76
N ALA A 157 17.55 2.23 0.38
CA ALA A 157 16.43 2.03 1.31
C ALA A 157 16.54 0.68 2.04
N ILE A 158 16.89 -0.40 1.35
CA ILE A 158 17.10 -1.74 1.91
C ILE A 158 18.22 -1.72 2.95
N SER A 159 19.35 -1.14 2.60
CA SER A 159 20.52 -1.01 3.49
C SER A 159 20.15 -0.16 4.72
N TYR A 160 19.42 0.93 4.51
CA TYR A 160 18.97 1.81 5.60
C TYR A 160 18.08 1.06 6.59
N VAL A 161 17.10 0.26 6.14
CA VAL A 161 16.27 -0.60 7.01
C VAL A 161 17.13 -1.61 7.76
N LYS A 162 18.08 -2.25 7.07
CA LYS A 162 18.99 -3.22 7.68
C LYS A 162 19.80 -2.62 8.82
N TYR A 163 20.43 -1.45 8.59
CA TYR A 163 21.19 -0.75 9.63
C TYR A 163 20.27 -0.26 10.77
N THR A 164 19.08 0.26 10.45
CA THR A 164 18.10 0.63 11.46
C THR A 164 17.81 -0.51 12.42
N THR A 165 17.56 -1.72 11.90
CA THR A 165 17.27 -2.90 12.73
C THR A 165 18.46 -3.32 13.62
N LEU A 166 19.69 -3.03 13.19
CA LEU A 166 20.91 -3.39 13.95
C LEU A 166 21.29 -2.35 15.01
N GLU A 167 20.99 -1.08 14.75
CA GLU A 167 21.52 0.05 15.54
C GLU A 167 20.50 0.66 16.52
N THR A 168 19.20 0.40 16.32
CA THR A 168 18.15 1.02 17.14
C THR A 168 17.34 -0.04 17.90
N GLN A 169 16.70 0.39 18.99
CA GLN A 169 15.78 -0.44 19.76
C GLN A 169 14.35 -0.23 19.26
N ILE A 170 13.61 -1.36 19.18
CA ILE A 170 12.18 -1.35 18.88
C ILE A 170 11.42 -1.03 20.16
N GLU A 171 10.56 -0.04 20.11
CA GLU A 171 9.68 0.36 21.21
C GLU A 171 8.26 -0.19 21.03
N THR A 172 7.42 -0.07 22.07
CA THR A 172 6.00 -0.43 21.98
C THR A 172 5.23 0.41 20.95
N SER A 173 5.69 1.64 20.69
CA SER A 173 5.18 2.55 19.67
C SER A 173 5.42 2.06 18.24
N ASP A 174 6.30 1.07 18.06
CA ASP A 174 6.65 0.46 16.77
C ASP A 174 5.88 -0.83 16.48
N ASN A 175 4.97 -1.23 17.37
CA ASN A 175 4.10 -2.37 17.14
C ASN A 175 3.29 -2.19 15.84
N PRO A 176 3.05 -3.30 15.11
CA PRO A 176 2.25 -3.25 13.90
C PRO A 176 0.84 -2.71 14.17
N VAL A 177 0.38 -1.84 13.28
CA VAL A 177 -0.95 -1.23 13.28
C VAL A 177 -1.70 -1.60 12.01
N ILE A 178 -2.99 -1.25 11.94
CA ILE A 178 -3.77 -1.38 10.70
C ILE A 178 -3.15 -0.43 9.65
N SER A 179 -2.72 -1.01 8.56
CA SER A 179 -2.05 -0.35 7.44
C SER A 179 -2.55 -0.92 6.12
N HIS A 180 -2.04 -0.40 5.00
CA HIS A 180 -2.52 -0.76 3.67
C HIS A 180 -1.40 -1.28 2.77
N ARG A 181 -1.74 -2.23 1.89
CA ARG A 181 -0.80 -2.70 0.84
C ARG A 181 -0.43 -1.56 -0.09
N LYS A 182 -1.44 -0.74 -0.44
CA LYS A 182 -1.31 0.42 -1.33
C LYS A 182 -2.33 1.48 -0.96
N ILE A 183 -1.91 2.72 -0.93
CA ILE A 183 -2.82 3.87 -0.83
C ILE A 183 -2.80 4.64 -2.14
N ASN A 184 -3.87 5.35 -2.43
CA ASN A 184 -3.99 6.25 -3.57
C ASN A 184 -4.58 7.61 -3.12
N ASN A 185 -4.90 8.49 -4.07
CA ASN A 185 -5.37 9.82 -3.76
C ASN A 185 -6.78 9.90 -3.16
N THR A 186 -7.47 8.77 -3.02
CA THR A 186 -8.84 8.71 -2.49
C THR A 186 -8.94 7.82 -1.26
N ILE A 187 -9.88 8.14 -0.38
CA ILE A 187 -10.13 7.36 0.83
C ILE A 187 -10.65 5.94 0.54
N GLU A 188 -11.16 5.69 -0.65
CA GLU A 188 -11.73 4.39 -1.03
C GLU A 188 -10.71 3.25 -0.88
N SER A 189 -9.43 3.53 -1.16
CA SER A 189 -8.36 2.53 -1.00
C SER A 189 -8.18 2.05 0.44
N LEU A 190 -8.55 2.86 1.44
CA LEU A 190 -8.44 2.52 2.86
C LEU A 190 -9.54 1.54 3.30
N TYR A 191 -10.69 1.57 2.66
CA TYR A 191 -11.85 0.78 3.08
C TYR A 191 -11.98 -0.57 2.38
N ASN A 192 -11.13 -0.82 1.38
CA ASN A 192 -11.10 -2.11 0.69
C ASN A 192 -10.44 -3.19 1.58
N PRO A 193 -11.18 -4.23 2.03
CA PRO A 193 -10.64 -5.24 2.93
C PRO A 193 -9.47 -6.03 2.31
N LEU A 194 -9.39 -6.14 0.99
CA LEU A 194 -8.27 -6.79 0.31
C LEU A 194 -6.97 -5.97 0.38
N ASN A 195 -7.06 -4.70 0.73
CA ASN A 195 -5.92 -3.81 0.83
C ASN A 195 -5.30 -3.75 2.24
N ILE A 196 -6.04 -4.22 3.26
CA ILE A 196 -5.65 -4.12 4.67
C ILE A 196 -4.56 -5.13 5.02
N ILE A 197 -3.57 -4.69 5.77
CA ILE A 197 -2.47 -5.47 6.34
C ILE A 197 -2.15 -4.96 7.74
N LEU A 198 -1.21 -5.61 8.42
CA LEU A 198 -0.58 -5.11 9.63
C LEU A 198 0.87 -4.76 9.32
N ASP A 199 1.26 -3.52 9.60
CA ASP A 199 2.61 -3.05 9.38
C ASP A 199 2.95 -1.89 10.32
N HIS A 200 4.19 -1.46 10.34
CA HIS A 200 4.59 -0.26 11.07
C HIS A 200 3.84 0.97 10.55
N LYS A 201 3.42 1.86 11.44
CA LYS A 201 2.67 3.10 11.11
C LYS A 201 3.38 4.00 10.07
N SER A 202 4.70 3.91 9.97
CA SER A 202 5.49 4.62 8.95
C SER A 202 5.10 4.25 7.52
N ARG A 203 4.48 3.08 7.29
CA ARG A 203 4.15 2.61 5.95
C ARG A 203 3.24 3.57 5.19
N ASP A 204 2.07 3.81 5.73
CA ASP A 204 1.05 4.60 5.05
C ASP A 204 1.43 6.08 4.98
N ILE A 205 2.11 6.59 6.03
CA ILE A 205 2.61 7.96 6.05
C ILE A 205 3.70 8.19 4.99
N ALA A 206 4.62 7.24 4.81
CA ALA A 206 5.62 7.35 3.74
C ALA A 206 4.98 7.34 2.34
N GLU A 207 3.99 6.48 2.11
CA GLU A 207 3.26 6.46 0.84
C GLU A 207 2.47 7.77 0.64
N TYR A 208 1.88 8.33 1.70
CA TYR A 208 1.21 9.64 1.64
C TYR A 208 2.18 10.78 1.28
N ILE A 209 3.38 10.79 1.87
CA ILE A 209 4.43 11.77 1.57
C ILE A 209 4.83 11.68 0.08
N LYS A 210 5.04 10.47 -0.44
CA LYS A 210 5.33 10.26 -1.88
C LYS A 210 4.18 10.70 -2.80
N LEU A 211 2.94 10.38 -2.43
CA LEU A 211 1.76 10.85 -3.16
C LEU A 211 1.64 12.38 -3.13
N SER A 212 1.98 13.01 -2.02
CA SER A 212 1.99 14.46 -1.88
C SER A 212 2.99 15.12 -2.82
N PHE A 213 4.20 14.55 -2.94
CA PHE A 213 5.19 14.97 -3.94
C PHE A 213 4.62 14.86 -5.37
N LEU A 214 4.11 13.69 -5.75
CA LEU A 214 3.59 13.45 -7.09
C LEU A 214 2.39 14.35 -7.43
N ASN A 215 1.59 14.73 -6.44
CA ASN A 215 0.45 15.63 -6.58
C ASN A 215 0.80 17.11 -6.39
N LYS A 216 2.07 17.45 -6.18
CA LYS A 216 2.54 18.81 -5.93
C LYS A 216 1.82 19.48 -4.75
N ASN A 217 1.62 18.75 -3.65
CA ASN A 217 1.00 19.27 -2.43
C ASN A 217 1.96 20.20 -1.68
N THR A 218 1.72 21.50 -1.75
CA THR A 218 2.55 22.52 -1.08
C THR A 218 2.36 22.59 0.43
N ASN A 219 1.31 21.97 0.97
CA ASN A 219 0.97 22.03 2.40
C ASN A 219 1.52 20.83 3.19
N ILE A 220 2.31 19.95 2.55
CA ILE A 220 2.75 18.70 3.17
C ILE A 220 3.47 18.92 4.51
N TYR A 221 4.32 19.92 4.65
CA TYR A 221 5.06 20.17 5.89
C TYR A 221 4.13 20.59 7.04
N GLN A 222 3.10 21.40 6.78
CA GLN A 222 2.10 21.79 7.78
C GLN A 222 1.25 20.59 8.22
N GLU A 223 0.90 19.73 7.28
CA GLU A 223 0.17 18.49 7.57
C GLU A 223 1.03 17.54 8.43
N LEU A 224 2.34 17.43 8.13
CA LEU A 224 3.28 16.63 8.90
C LEU A 224 3.55 17.23 10.29
N ASP A 225 3.65 18.54 10.43
CA ASP A 225 3.79 19.20 11.73
C ASP A 225 2.60 18.89 12.65
N SER A 226 1.38 18.98 12.10
CA SER A 226 0.15 18.58 12.81
C SER A 226 0.14 17.08 13.13
N TYR A 227 0.61 16.24 12.23
CA TYR A 227 0.69 14.80 12.43
C TYR A 227 1.68 14.43 13.55
N PHE A 228 2.91 14.92 13.49
CA PHE A 228 3.96 14.59 14.46
C PHE A 228 3.71 15.21 15.84
N SER A 229 2.96 16.33 15.94
CA SER A 229 2.55 16.88 17.24
C SER A 229 1.63 15.93 18.03
N ASN A 230 0.93 15.02 17.35
CA ASN A 230 -0.02 14.09 17.94
C ASN A 230 0.42 12.62 17.87
N ASN A 231 1.51 12.32 17.17
CA ASN A 231 1.97 10.96 16.94
C ASN A 231 3.46 10.84 17.22
N TYR A 232 3.77 10.22 18.34
CA TYR A 232 5.15 9.92 18.71
C TYR A 232 5.78 8.90 17.75
N TYR A 233 7.01 9.12 17.37
CA TYR A 233 7.85 8.17 16.64
C TYR A 233 9.13 7.93 17.44
N SER A 234 9.49 6.65 17.60
CA SER A 234 10.82 6.25 18.06
C SER A 234 11.87 6.58 17.00
N GLU A 235 13.14 6.52 17.36
CA GLU A 235 14.22 6.60 16.38
C GLU A 235 14.11 5.51 15.31
N TYR A 236 13.82 4.28 15.74
CA TYR A 236 13.55 3.16 14.83
C TYR A 236 12.43 3.50 13.83
N GLY A 237 11.27 3.93 14.32
CA GLY A 237 10.11 4.26 13.49
C GLY A 237 10.37 5.40 12.51
N LEU A 238 11.14 6.43 12.92
CA LEU A 238 11.46 7.55 12.06
C LEU A 238 12.48 7.18 10.97
N ARG A 239 13.46 6.33 11.30
CA ARG A 239 14.38 5.76 10.31
C ARG A 239 13.65 4.87 9.30
N LEU A 240 12.68 4.06 9.75
CA LEU A 240 11.81 3.29 8.84
C LEU A 240 11.00 4.20 7.91
N LEU A 241 10.46 5.30 8.45
CA LEU A 241 9.72 6.28 7.65
C LEU A 241 10.59 6.83 6.51
N TYR A 242 11.80 7.27 6.84
CA TYR A 242 12.73 7.82 5.83
C TYR A 242 13.13 6.76 4.79
N ALA A 243 13.50 5.56 5.24
CA ALA A 243 13.82 4.45 4.32
C ALA A 243 12.69 4.18 3.32
N ARG A 244 11.44 4.21 3.79
CA ARG A 244 10.31 3.96 2.92
C ARG A 244 9.98 5.12 1.98
N ILE A 245 10.29 6.35 2.35
CA ILE A 245 10.22 7.50 1.43
C ILE A 245 11.24 7.32 0.30
N ILE A 246 12.47 6.89 0.62
CA ILE A 246 13.53 6.63 -0.38
C ILE A 246 13.14 5.48 -1.33
N TYR A 247 12.49 4.41 -0.82
CA TYR A 247 12.10 3.27 -1.65
C TYR A 247 11.10 3.68 -2.73
N PRO A 248 11.44 3.59 -4.03
CA PRO A 248 10.64 4.18 -5.11
C PRO A 248 9.48 3.26 -5.52
N SER A 249 8.52 3.04 -4.61
CA SER A 249 7.35 2.18 -4.83
C SER A 249 6.54 2.59 -6.07
N PHE A 250 6.44 3.90 -6.36
CA PHE A 250 5.72 4.42 -7.52
C PHE A 250 6.34 3.97 -8.86
N TYR A 251 7.67 3.87 -8.93
CA TYR A 251 8.36 3.35 -10.12
C TYR A 251 8.11 1.85 -10.29
N PHE A 252 8.29 1.06 -9.25
CA PHE A 252 8.09 -0.38 -9.34
C PHE A 252 6.63 -0.77 -9.57
N ASP A 253 5.68 0.00 -9.06
CA ASP A 253 4.27 -0.17 -9.39
C ASP A 253 3.98 0.09 -10.89
N MET A 254 4.63 1.10 -11.46
CA MET A 254 4.52 1.39 -12.90
C MET A 254 5.22 0.32 -13.73
N TYR A 255 6.39 -0.12 -13.30
CA TYR A 255 7.12 -1.25 -13.91
C TYR A 255 6.21 -2.48 -14.04
N GLU A 256 5.57 -2.92 -12.94
CA GLU A 256 4.65 -4.06 -12.95
C GLU A 256 3.50 -3.86 -13.94
N GLN A 257 2.90 -2.67 -13.97
CA GLN A 257 1.80 -2.35 -14.88
C GLN A 257 2.23 -2.38 -16.36
N ILE A 258 3.45 -1.95 -16.67
CA ILE A 258 4.00 -1.99 -18.03
C ILE A 258 4.22 -3.45 -18.46
N ILE A 259 4.85 -4.26 -17.61
CA ILE A 259 5.09 -5.68 -17.91
C ILE A 259 3.78 -6.44 -18.09
N GLN A 260 2.73 -6.09 -17.33
CA GLN A 260 1.38 -6.66 -17.48
C GLN A 260 0.60 -6.11 -18.69
N GLY A 261 1.15 -5.15 -19.43
CA GLY A 261 0.48 -4.52 -20.57
C GLY A 261 -0.65 -3.56 -20.21
N LEU A 262 -0.73 -3.14 -18.93
CA LEU A 262 -1.75 -2.20 -18.43
C LEU A 262 -1.37 -0.74 -18.64
N ARG A 263 -0.09 -0.46 -18.92
CA ARG A 263 0.45 0.87 -19.21
C ARG A 263 1.45 0.82 -20.36
N LYS A 264 1.67 1.99 -20.98
CA LYS A 264 2.73 2.17 -21.97
C LYS A 264 4.05 2.46 -21.27
N GLU A 265 5.15 1.97 -21.84
CA GLU A 265 6.49 2.23 -21.34
C GLU A 265 6.85 3.73 -21.35
N SER A 266 6.35 4.45 -22.35
CA SER A 266 6.55 5.92 -22.45
C SER A 266 6.05 6.71 -21.24
N ASP A 267 5.14 6.15 -20.43
CA ASP A 267 4.64 6.79 -19.22
C ASP A 267 5.74 6.97 -18.16
N LEU A 268 6.82 6.17 -18.23
CA LEU A 268 8.00 6.31 -17.36
C LEU A 268 8.73 7.65 -17.55
N LEU A 269 8.69 8.23 -18.75
CA LEU A 269 9.33 9.51 -19.02
C LEU A 269 8.80 10.62 -18.12
N ASN A 270 7.53 10.54 -17.72
CA ASN A 270 6.94 11.49 -16.76
C ASN A 270 7.58 11.37 -15.35
N ILE A 271 8.03 10.18 -14.97
CA ILE A 271 8.76 10.00 -13.70
C ILE A 271 10.19 10.50 -13.84
N VAL A 272 10.84 10.20 -14.96
CA VAL A 272 12.23 10.62 -15.23
C VAL A 272 12.36 12.15 -15.17
N THR A 273 11.40 12.90 -15.69
CA THR A 273 11.41 14.37 -15.62
C THR A 273 11.28 14.94 -14.20
N LEU A 274 10.90 14.12 -13.22
CA LEU A 274 10.75 14.55 -11.82
C LEU A 274 11.94 14.12 -10.94
N LEU A 275 12.99 13.49 -11.49
CA LEU A 275 14.06 12.91 -10.68
C LEU A 275 14.83 13.95 -9.85
N ASP A 276 15.24 15.05 -10.46
CA ASP A 276 15.97 16.11 -9.76
C ASP A 276 15.11 16.72 -8.63
N ASP A 277 13.83 16.96 -8.90
CA ASP A 277 12.87 17.45 -7.90
C ASP A 277 12.67 16.43 -6.78
N TYR A 278 12.65 15.12 -7.13
CA TYR A 278 12.51 14.05 -6.14
C TYR A 278 13.73 13.92 -5.23
N GLU A 279 14.94 14.02 -5.78
CA GLU A 279 16.17 14.02 -4.99
C GLU A 279 16.22 15.23 -4.03
N LEU A 280 15.85 16.41 -4.52
CA LEU A 280 15.71 17.58 -3.65
C LEU A 280 14.69 17.36 -2.55
N TYR A 281 13.53 16.78 -2.88
CA TYR A 281 12.50 16.45 -1.92
C TYR A 281 12.95 15.42 -0.87
N LEU A 282 13.72 14.39 -1.26
CA LEU A 282 14.34 13.44 -0.33
C LEU A 282 15.30 14.14 0.64
N LYS A 283 16.11 15.09 0.15
CA LYS A 283 17.00 15.91 0.96
C LYS A 283 16.23 16.78 1.96
N GLU A 284 15.18 17.46 1.51
CA GLU A 284 14.32 18.28 2.38
C GLU A 284 13.63 17.42 3.44
N MET A 285 13.10 16.24 3.09
CA MET A 285 12.49 15.30 4.02
C MET A 285 13.50 14.78 5.06
N TYR A 286 14.75 14.53 4.67
CA TYR A 286 15.80 14.18 5.62
C TYR A 286 15.97 15.27 6.69
N TYR A 287 16.15 16.52 6.28
CA TYR A 287 16.33 17.64 7.21
C TYR A 287 15.06 17.91 8.04
N TYR A 288 13.90 17.70 7.48
CA TYR A 288 12.65 17.81 8.21
C TYR A 288 12.54 16.75 9.31
N LEU A 289 12.77 15.47 8.99
CA LEU A 289 12.67 14.37 9.94
C LEU A 289 13.77 14.41 11.00
N LYS A 290 14.96 14.89 10.66
CA LYS A 290 16.10 15.06 11.59
C LYS A 290 15.79 15.99 12.76
N LYS A 291 14.75 16.83 12.67
CA LYS A 291 14.31 17.68 13.80
C LYS A 291 13.76 16.86 14.97
N TYR A 292 13.26 15.66 14.72
CA TYR A 292 12.64 14.80 15.73
C TYR A 292 13.63 13.80 16.34
N HIS A 293 14.49 13.19 15.51
CA HIS A 293 15.57 12.29 15.92
C HIS A 293 16.77 12.45 15.01
N ASN A 294 17.96 12.17 15.53
CA ASN A 294 19.19 12.17 14.73
C ASN A 294 19.26 10.93 13.87
N ILE A 295 18.62 10.96 12.71
CA ILE A 295 18.65 9.86 11.72
C ILE A 295 19.91 9.92 10.87
N PRO A 296 20.48 8.77 10.44
CA PRO A 296 21.65 8.72 9.56
C PRO A 296 21.41 9.43 8.23
N GLU A 297 22.43 10.11 7.73
CA GLU A 297 22.39 10.71 6.40
C GLU A 297 22.77 9.71 5.31
N ILE A 298 22.31 10.00 4.09
CA ILE A 298 22.76 9.34 2.87
C ILE A 298 23.48 10.39 2.04
N ASP A 299 24.82 10.29 1.99
CA ASP A 299 25.72 11.32 1.49
C ASP A 299 25.32 11.88 0.13
N TRP A 300 24.99 11.05 -0.83
CA TRP A 300 24.67 11.50 -2.17
C TRP A 300 23.30 12.22 -2.27
N ILE A 301 22.40 12.02 -1.30
CA ILE A 301 21.13 12.78 -1.19
C ILE A 301 21.38 14.10 -0.49
N THR A 302 22.16 14.10 0.61
CA THR A 302 22.25 15.25 1.51
C THR A 302 23.35 16.24 1.12
N LYS A 303 24.41 15.77 0.43
CA LYS A 303 25.59 16.59 0.05
C LYS A 303 25.55 17.15 -1.38
N LYS A 304 24.48 16.88 -2.13
CA LYS A 304 24.25 17.51 -3.44
C LYS A 304 23.93 18.99 -3.33
#